data_51c63d4fe1c43afe51b04a3f71548b6c
#
_entry.id   51c63d4fe1c43afe51b04a3f71548b6c
#
_cell.length_a   1.000
_cell.length_b   1.000
_cell.length_c   1.000
_cell.angle_alpha   90.00
_cell.angle_beta   90.00
_cell.angle_gamma   90.00
#
_symmetry.space_group_name_H-M   'P 1'
#
loop_
_entity.id
_entity.type
_entity.pdbx_description
1 polymer ?
#
loop_
_entity_poly.entity_id
_entity_poly.type
_entity_poly.pdbx_seq_one_letter_code
_entity_poly.pdbx_strand_id
1 'polypeptide(L)'
;MIGLVFFVWYPFQLTTAVGVTHIFLMLLAIDVIIGPVLGLLVYQEGKKSLKFDLTVIILLQLSALFYGIYSIEQGRPVWLVYNVDRFELVRKNEIVDQNINQAKPQFQQASWLKPQFVATEFAKNTQQGNDDMFAEVLGGISIAQRPERYVELNKAKKQMQQREQKLELLQQYNNKTDVEKILAKYPQATAFLPMKANAVDMTVLIDQKANVVKIVDLRPWH
;
A
#
# COMPACT_ATOMS: atom_id res chain seq x y z
N MET A 1 1.40 -16.65 -9.13
CA MET A 1 0.75 -15.34 -8.94
C MET A 1 0.46 -15.01 -7.47
N ILE A 2 -0.27 -15.86 -6.71
CA ILE A 2 -0.60 -15.63 -5.27
C ILE A 2 0.65 -15.30 -4.45
N GLY A 3 1.72 -16.09 -4.57
CA GLY A 3 2.97 -15.84 -3.84
C GLY A 3 3.61 -14.48 -4.14
N LEU A 4 3.59 -14.03 -5.38
CA LEU A 4 4.11 -12.72 -5.78
C LEU A 4 3.29 -11.58 -5.13
N VAL A 5 1.98 -11.66 -5.21
CA VAL A 5 1.08 -10.65 -4.65
C VAL A 5 1.24 -10.55 -3.13
N PHE A 6 1.05 -11.64 -2.40
CA PHE A 6 0.95 -11.61 -0.94
C PHE A 6 2.30 -11.59 -0.19
N PHE A 7 3.38 -12.06 -0.80
CA PHE A 7 4.69 -12.10 -0.12
C PHE A 7 5.71 -11.09 -0.67
N VAL A 8 5.50 -10.59 -1.88
CA VAL A 8 6.44 -9.66 -2.51
C VAL A 8 5.85 -8.26 -2.66
N TRP A 9 4.72 -8.13 -3.31
CA TRP A 9 4.11 -6.81 -3.56
C TRP A 9 3.40 -6.22 -2.34
N TYR A 10 2.75 -7.07 -1.54
CA TYR A 10 2.00 -6.68 -0.33
C TYR A 10 2.55 -7.40 0.91
N PRO A 11 3.84 -7.21 1.25
CA PRO A 11 4.44 -7.89 2.38
C PRO A 11 3.82 -7.44 3.72
N PHE A 12 3.94 -8.28 4.73
CA PHE A 12 3.43 -8.02 6.09
C PHE A 12 1.90 -7.87 6.12
N GLN A 13 1.40 -6.87 6.87
CA GLN A 13 -0.02 -6.51 6.96
C GLN A 13 -0.49 -5.55 5.85
N LEU A 14 0.31 -5.26 4.85
CA LEU A 14 -0.06 -4.30 3.80
C LEU A 14 -1.20 -4.80 2.91
N THR A 15 -1.47 -6.09 2.87
CA THR A 15 -2.68 -6.66 2.26
C THR A 15 -3.95 -6.11 2.89
N THR A 16 -4.00 -6.03 4.23
CA THR A 16 -5.11 -5.45 4.99
C THR A 16 -5.12 -3.93 4.87
N ALA A 17 -3.96 -3.28 4.97
CA ALA A 17 -3.80 -1.83 4.88
C ALA A 17 -4.37 -1.25 3.56
N VAL A 18 -4.20 -1.97 2.45
CA VAL A 18 -4.68 -1.56 1.12
C VAL A 18 -6.04 -2.19 0.77
N GLY A 19 -6.46 -3.26 1.47
CA GLY A 19 -7.70 -3.98 1.17
C GLY A 19 -7.63 -4.88 -0.08
N VAL A 20 -6.43 -5.22 -0.55
CA VAL A 20 -6.23 -5.98 -1.79
C VAL A 20 -6.82 -7.38 -1.75
N THR A 21 -6.91 -7.99 -0.58
CA THR A 21 -7.48 -9.34 -0.42
C THR A 21 -8.92 -9.41 -0.92
N HIS A 22 -9.74 -8.41 -0.61
CA HIS A 22 -11.13 -8.34 -1.06
C HIS A 22 -11.22 -8.21 -2.59
N ILE A 23 -10.41 -7.34 -3.18
CA ILE A 23 -10.34 -7.15 -4.64
C ILE A 23 -9.90 -8.43 -5.33
N PHE A 24 -8.86 -9.08 -4.79
CA PHE A 24 -8.33 -10.33 -5.33
C PHE A 24 -9.37 -11.47 -5.29
N LEU A 25 -10.08 -11.63 -4.17
CA LEU A 25 -11.12 -12.65 -4.02
C LEU A 25 -12.31 -12.39 -4.94
N MET A 26 -12.68 -11.12 -5.14
CA MET A 26 -13.75 -10.74 -6.07
C MET A 26 -13.35 -11.08 -7.51
N LEU A 27 -12.14 -10.79 -7.94
CA LEU A 27 -11.64 -11.15 -9.28
C LEU A 27 -11.64 -12.67 -9.47
N LEU A 28 -11.15 -13.42 -8.48
CA LEU A 28 -11.13 -14.88 -8.52
C LEU A 28 -12.54 -15.47 -8.61
N ALA A 29 -13.49 -14.93 -7.83
CA ALA A 29 -14.88 -15.39 -7.86
C ALA A 29 -15.51 -15.14 -9.24
N ILE A 30 -15.25 -13.99 -9.86
CA ILE A 30 -15.74 -13.69 -11.20
C ILE A 30 -15.18 -14.71 -12.21
N ASP A 31 -13.89 -14.97 -12.22
CA ASP A 31 -13.27 -15.92 -13.17
C ASP A 31 -13.77 -17.35 -12.97
N VAL A 32 -13.89 -17.81 -11.72
CA VAL A 32 -14.30 -19.19 -11.40
C VAL A 32 -15.80 -19.41 -11.66
N ILE A 33 -16.64 -18.40 -11.48
CA ILE A 33 -18.11 -18.54 -11.65
C ILE A 33 -18.53 -18.25 -13.10
N ILE A 34 -18.10 -17.11 -13.64
CA ILE A 34 -18.57 -16.65 -14.96
C ILE A 34 -18.10 -17.58 -16.08
N GLY A 35 -16.87 -18.08 -16.01
CA GLY A 35 -16.34 -18.97 -17.04
C GLY A 35 -17.16 -20.25 -17.25
N PRO A 36 -17.35 -21.07 -16.21
CA PRO A 36 -18.19 -22.26 -16.32
C PRO A 36 -19.64 -21.94 -16.68
N VAL A 37 -20.24 -20.87 -16.14
CA VAL A 37 -21.61 -20.47 -16.45
C VAL A 37 -21.75 -20.11 -17.93
N LEU A 38 -20.86 -19.30 -18.48
CA LEU A 38 -20.84 -18.97 -19.91
C LEU A 38 -20.60 -20.22 -20.76
N GLY A 39 -19.69 -21.09 -20.35
CA GLY A 39 -19.43 -22.37 -21.00
C GLY A 39 -20.68 -23.24 -21.08
N LEU A 40 -21.42 -23.37 -19.97
CA LEU A 40 -22.69 -24.12 -19.93
C LEU A 40 -23.79 -23.50 -20.80
N LEU A 41 -23.91 -22.16 -20.81
CA LEU A 41 -24.89 -21.45 -21.62
C LEU A 41 -24.67 -21.63 -23.13
N VAL A 42 -23.41 -21.71 -23.55
CA VAL A 42 -23.02 -21.80 -24.95
C VAL A 42 -22.92 -23.25 -25.43
N TYR A 43 -22.75 -24.19 -24.48
CA TYR A 43 -22.61 -25.61 -24.82
C TYR A 43 -23.90 -26.21 -25.38
N GLN A 44 -23.79 -26.64 -26.61
CA GLN A 44 -24.87 -27.41 -27.28
C GLN A 44 -24.21 -28.50 -28.12
N GLU A 45 -24.66 -29.74 -27.90
CA GLU A 45 -24.14 -30.89 -28.63
C GLU A 45 -24.40 -30.77 -30.13
N GLY A 46 -23.38 -31.02 -30.96
CA GLY A 46 -23.46 -30.91 -32.42
C GLY A 46 -23.41 -29.48 -32.98
N LYS A 47 -23.25 -28.43 -32.15
CA LYS A 47 -23.15 -27.05 -32.63
C LYS A 47 -21.84 -26.80 -33.38
N LYS A 48 -21.93 -26.43 -34.66
CA LYS A 48 -20.75 -26.18 -35.50
C LYS A 48 -19.87 -25.03 -35.03
N SER A 49 -20.46 -24.02 -34.38
CA SER A 49 -19.72 -22.83 -33.83
C SER A 49 -19.19 -23.04 -32.41
N LEU A 50 -19.39 -24.20 -31.77
CA LEU A 50 -19.01 -24.42 -30.36
C LEU A 50 -17.56 -24.11 -30.07
N LYS A 51 -16.62 -24.51 -30.94
CA LYS A 51 -15.19 -24.21 -30.77
C LYS A 51 -14.91 -22.71 -30.81
N PHE A 52 -15.56 -21.98 -31.71
CA PHE A 52 -15.42 -20.53 -31.81
C PHE A 52 -15.97 -19.86 -30.54
N ASP A 53 -17.15 -20.23 -30.09
CA ASP A 53 -17.80 -19.67 -28.94
C ASP A 53 -16.96 -19.88 -27.65
N LEU A 54 -16.44 -21.11 -27.45
CA LEU A 54 -15.53 -21.40 -26.33
C LEU A 54 -14.21 -20.61 -26.43
N THR A 55 -13.68 -20.44 -27.63
CA THR A 55 -12.48 -19.63 -27.83
C THR A 55 -12.71 -18.17 -27.42
N VAL A 56 -13.86 -17.60 -27.80
CA VAL A 56 -14.24 -16.23 -27.40
C VAL A 56 -14.35 -16.11 -25.87
N ILE A 57 -14.97 -17.08 -25.20
CA ILE A 57 -15.08 -17.11 -23.74
C ILE A 57 -13.69 -17.14 -23.09
N ILE A 58 -12.79 -18.02 -23.55
CA ILE A 58 -11.42 -18.13 -23.04
C ILE A 58 -10.66 -16.81 -23.24
N LEU A 59 -10.78 -16.19 -24.40
CA LEU A 59 -10.12 -14.90 -24.67
C LEU A 59 -10.62 -13.79 -23.75
N LEU A 60 -11.94 -13.73 -23.50
CA LEU A 60 -12.52 -12.77 -22.56
C LEU A 60 -12.01 -12.99 -21.12
N GLN A 61 -11.96 -14.25 -20.66
CA GLN A 61 -11.45 -14.60 -19.34
C GLN A 61 -9.97 -14.25 -19.19
N LEU A 62 -9.15 -14.58 -20.19
CA LEU A 62 -7.72 -14.21 -20.17
C LEU A 62 -7.54 -12.69 -20.14
N SER A 63 -8.34 -11.95 -20.91
CA SER A 63 -8.30 -10.49 -20.91
C SER A 63 -8.68 -9.91 -19.55
N ALA A 64 -9.73 -10.44 -18.91
CA ALA A 64 -10.15 -10.05 -17.57
C ALA A 64 -9.06 -10.36 -16.51
N LEU A 65 -8.47 -11.56 -16.60
CA LEU A 65 -7.36 -11.96 -15.72
C LEU A 65 -6.16 -11.02 -15.85
N PHE A 66 -5.72 -10.71 -17.07
CA PHE A 66 -4.60 -9.80 -17.30
C PHE A 66 -4.92 -8.39 -16.79
N TYR A 67 -6.14 -7.90 -17.01
CA TYR A 67 -6.57 -6.62 -16.47
C TYR A 67 -6.59 -6.61 -14.94
N GLY A 68 -7.05 -7.70 -14.32
CA GLY A 68 -7.03 -7.85 -12.86
C GLY A 68 -5.61 -7.84 -12.29
N ILE A 69 -4.67 -8.55 -12.92
CA ILE A 69 -3.26 -8.54 -12.53
C ILE A 69 -2.66 -7.14 -12.67
N TYR A 70 -2.93 -6.46 -13.77
CA TYR A 70 -2.49 -5.08 -14.00
C TYR A 70 -3.05 -4.14 -12.92
N SER A 71 -4.34 -4.25 -12.58
CA SER A 71 -4.96 -3.42 -11.56
C SER A 71 -4.35 -3.64 -10.17
N ILE A 72 -4.05 -4.89 -9.80
CA ILE A 72 -3.36 -5.22 -8.55
C ILE A 72 -1.92 -4.66 -8.54
N GLU A 73 -1.23 -4.72 -9.68
CA GLU A 73 0.13 -4.17 -9.82
C GLU A 73 0.13 -2.64 -9.69
N GLN A 74 -0.83 -1.95 -10.29
CA GLN A 74 -0.99 -0.51 -10.15
C GLN A 74 -1.40 -0.08 -8.74
N GLY A 75 -2.21 -0.88 -8.06
CA GLY A 75 -2.64 -0.62 -6.69
C GLY A 75 -1.64 -1.04 -5.61
N ARG A 76 -0.49 -1.62 -5.97
CA ARG A 76 0.47 -2.12 -4.97
C ARG A 76 1.15 -0.99 -4.19
N PRO A 77 1.43 -1.18 -2.88
CA PRO A 77 2.22 -0.24 -2.11
C PRO A 77 3.66 -0.22 -2.65
N VAL A 78 4.19 0.98 -2.87
CA VAL A 78 5.56 1.16 -3.39
C VAL A 78 6.42 1.98 -2.45
N TRP A 79 5.82 2.93 -1.74
CA TRP A 79 6.53 3.76 -0.77
C TRP A 79 5.79 3.78 0.56
N LEU A 80 6.55 3.74 1.64
CA LEU A 80 6.12 3.97 3.02
C LEU A 80 6.82 5.24 3.46
N VAL A 81 6.11 6.35 3.34
CA VAL A 81 6.68 7.71 3.41
C VAL A 81 6.44 8.28 4.79
N TYR A 82 7.51 8.55 5.54
CA TYR A 82 7.39 9.33 6.77
C TYR A 82 7.19 10.80 6.42
N ASN A 83 6.02 11.32 6.78
CA ASN A 83 5.61 12.69 6.52
C ASN A 83 5.17 13.36 7.82
N VAL A 84 5.91 14.38 8.25
CA VAL A 84 5.69 15.20 9.45
C VAL A 84 5.66 14.41 10.78
N ASP A 85 4.64 13.61 11.03
CA ASP A 85 4.37 12.92 12.30
C ASP A 85 3.90 11.46 12.14
N ARG A 86 3.74 11.01 10.89
CA ARG A 86 3.20 9.69 10.58
C ARG A 86 3.83 9.11 9.32
N PHE A 87 3.65 7.83 9.11
CA PHE A 87 3.87 7.21 7.81
C PHE A 87 2.60 7.35 6.95
N GLU A 88 2.79 7.48 5.65
CA GLU A 88 1.75 7.39 4.64
C GLU A 88 2.10 6.28 3.65
N LEU A 89 1.17 5.35 3.43
CA LEU A 89 1.32 4.32 2.42
C LEU A 89 0.95 4.91 1.07
N VAL A 90 1.90 4.87 0.12
CA VAL A 90 1.70 5.36 -1.24
C VAL A 90 1.70 4.18 -2.20
N ARG A 91 0.60 4.05 -2.95
CA ARG A 91 0.46 3.06 -4.01
C ARG A 91 1.09 3.55 -5.32
N LYS A 92 1.40 2.62 -6.22
CA LYS A 92 2.04 2.96 -7.49
C LYS A 92 1.23 3.98 -8.31
N ASN A 93 -0.09 3.81 -8.36
CA ASN A 93 -1.00 4.70 -9.09
C ASN A 93 -1.29 6.04 -8.40
N GLU A 94 -0.74 6.26 -7.20
CA GLU A 94 -0.87 7.52 -6.46
C GLU A 94 0.35 8.43 -6.60
N ILE A 95 1.41 7.94 -7.24
CA ILE A 95 2.62 8.73 -7.44
C ILE A 95 2.31 9.89 -8.39
N VAL A 96 2.64 11.10 -7.96
CA VAL A 96 2.60 12.30 -8.80
C VAL A 96 3.96 12.41 -9.49
N ASP A 97 3.98 12.18 -10.80
CA ASP A 97 5.21 12.06 -11.61
C ASP A 97 5.61 13.35 -12.35
N GLN A 98 4.82 14.44 -12.23
CA GLN A 98 5.07 15.70 -12.92
C GLN A 98 6.50 16.22 -12.76
N ASN A 99 7.09 16.06 -11.58
CA ASN A 99 8.44 16.49 -11.25
C ASN A 99 9.40 15.33 -10.96
N ILE A 100 9.11 14.14 -11.46
CA ILE A 100 9.89 12.93 -11.17
C ILE A 100 11.37 13.08 -11.53
N ASN A 101 11.68 13.85 -12.59
CA ASN A 101 13.05 14.12 -13.01
C ASN A 101 13.85 14.98 -12.00
N GLN A 102 13.19 15.67 -11.08
CA GLN A 102 13.82 16.42 -9.99
C GLN A 102 14.10 15.54 -8.75
N ALA A 103 13.48 14.36 -8.71
CA ALA A 103 13.76 13.40 -7.64
C ALA A 103 15.18 12.83 -7.77
N LYS A 104 15.76 12.44 -6.63
CA LYS A 104 17.04 11.71 -6.65
C LYS A 104 16.90 10.41 -7.45
N PRO A 105 17.94 9.96 -8.16
CA PRO A 105 17.86 8.79 -9.05
C PRO A 105 17.24 7.55 -8.40
N GLN A 106 17.52 7.29 -7.12
CA GLN A 106 16.97 6.15 -6.38
C GLN A 106 15.47 6.25 -6.08
N PHE A 107 14.84 7.43 -6.23
CA PHE A 107 13.42 7.67 -5.99
C PHE A 107 12.61 7.92 -7.26
N GLN A 108 13.27 8.01 -8.42
CA GLN A 108 12.59 8.21 -9.70
C GLN A 108 11.79 6.99 -10.14
N GLN A 109 12.18 5.81 -9.69
CA GLN A 109 11.48 4.57 -10.00
C GLN A 109 11.20 3.77 -8.72
N ALA A 110 9.94 3.42 -8.55
CA ALA A 110 9.54 2.56 -7.44
C ALA A 110 10.10 1.15 -7.63
N SER A 111 10.57 0.53 -6.54
CA SER A 111 11.01 -0.87 -6.57
C SER A 111 9.89 -1.78 -7.08
N TRP A 112 10.23 -2.70 -7.97
CA TRP A 112 9.28 -3.68 -8.48
C TRP A 112 8.93 -4.75 -7.44
N LEU A 113 9.80 -4.97 -6.47
CA LEU A 113 9.64 -6.04 -5.48
C LEU A 113 8.86 -5.56 -4.25
N LYS A 114 9.52 -4.90 -3.32
CA LYS A 114 8.95 -4.54 -2.01
C LYS A 114 8.81 -3.03 -1.88
N PRO A 115 7.81 -2.55 -1.12
CA PRO A 115 7.74 -1.14 -0.76
C PRO A 115 8.99 -0.72 0.02
N GLN A 116 9.42 0.51 -0.20
CA GLN A 116 10.61 1.09 0.41
C GLN A 116 10.21 2.19 1.40
N PHE A 117 10.95 2.26 2.51
CA PHE A 117 10.78 3.33 3.48
C PHE A 117 11.59 4.56 3.07
N VAL A 118 10.92 5.70 3.05
CA VAL A 118 11.51 7.01 2.77
C VAL A 118 10.92 8.05 3.71
N ALA A 119 11.48 9.27 3.69
CA ALA A 119 10.87 10.40 4.37
C ALA A 119 10.70 11.57 3.39
N THR A 120 9.85 12.53 3.72
CA THR A 120 9.73 13.79 2.97
C THR A 120 10.68 14.85 3.54
N GLU A 121 11.22 15.68 2.67
CA GLU A 121 11.91 16.89 3.04
C GLU A 121 10.90 18.03 3.24
N PHE A 122 11.06 18.82 4.30
CA PHE A 122 10.22 20.00 4.52
C PHE A 122 10.38 21.03 3.39
N ALA A 123 9.37 21.87 3.24
CA ALA A 123 9.43 23.00 2.33
C ALA A 123 10.67 23.87 2.62
N LYS A 124 11.43 24.22 1.58
CA LYS A 124 12.66 25.02 1.68
C LYS A 124 12.38 26.50 1.87
N ASN A 125 11.18 26.96 1.51
CA ASN A 125 10.74 28.33 1.64
C ASN A 125 9.21 28.40 1.80
N THR A 126 8.69 29.58 2.15
CA THR A 126 7.25 29.83 2.36
C THR A 126 6.42 29.57 1.11
N GLN A 127 6.94 29.90 -0.07
CA GLN A 127 6.23 29.67 -1.34
C GLN A 127 5.97 28.16 -1.55
N GLN A 128 7.02 27.35 -1.42
CA GLN A 128 6.90 25.91 -1.53
C GLN A 128 5.94 25.31 -0.47
N GLY A 129 5.97 25.86 0.75
CA GLY A 129 5.04 25.44 1.82
C GLY A 129 3.60 25.76 1.50
N ASN A 130 3.35 26.93 0.91
CA ASN A 130 2.01 27.31 0.46
C ASN A 130 1.55 26.43 -0.69
N ASP A 131 2.39 26.18 -1.69
CA ASP A 131 2.08 25.31 -2.83
C ASP A 131 1.75 23.88 -2.38
N ASP A 132 2.50 23.35 -1.42
CA ASP A 132 2.26 22.03 -0.80
C ASP A 132 0.90 22.00 -0.09
N MET A 133 0.60 23.02 0.72
CA MET A 133 -0.68 23.13 1.42
C MET A 133 -1.86 23.26 0.46
N PHE A 134 -1.73 24.07 -0.59
CA PHE A 134 -2.78 24.20 -1.61
C PHE A 134 -3.01 22.90 -2.37
N ALA A 135 -1.95 22.18 -2.72
CA ALA A 135 -2.06 20.89 -3.39
C ALA A 135 -2.74 19.84 -2.49
N GLU A 136 -2.48 19.85 -1.19
CA GLU A 136 -3.11 18.93 -0.24
C GLU A 136 -4.57 19.27 0.00
N VAL A 137 -4.89 20.55 0.26
CA VAL A 137 -6.24 20.99 0.62
C VAL A 137 -7.19 21.01 -0.58
N LEU A 138 -6.73 21.50 -1.74
CA LEU A 138 -7.56 21.64 -2.92
C LEU A 138 -7.43 20.46 -3.89
N GLY A 139 -6.25 19.87 -4.00
CA GLY A 139 -5.95 18.78 -4.92
C GLY A 139 -6.01 17.39 -4.30
N GLY A 140 -6.07 17.28 -2.99
CA GLY A 140 -6.00 16.00 -2.27
C GLY A 140 -4.65 15.27 -2.47
N ILE A 141 -3.60 15.99 -2.89
CA ILE A 141 -2.27 15.44 -3.20
C ILE A 141 -1.37 15.67 -1.99
N SER A 142 -1.07 14.61 -1.24
CA SER A 142 -0.11 14.68 -0.15
C SER A 142 1.33 14.86 -0.68
N ILE A 143 2.18 15.52 0.11
CA ILE A 143 3.63 15.56 -0.15
C ILE A 143 4.21 14.15 -0.23
N ALA A 144 3.64 13.21 0.48
CA ALA A 144 4.04 11.81 0.45
C ALA A 144 3.90 11.16 -0.94
N GLN A 145 3.09 11.70 -1.84
CA GLN A 145 2.91 11.21 -3.21
C GLN A 145 3.92 11.80 -4.22
N ARG A 146 4.87 12.64 -3.75
CA ARG A 146 5.80 13.41 -4.57
C ARG A 146 7.25 12.95 -4.41
N PRO A 147 7.77 12.08 -5.29
CA PRO A 147 9.13 11.54 -5.18
C PRO A 147 10.24 12.60 -5.17
N GLU A 148 10.04 13.77 -5.78
CA GLU A 148 11.01 14.87 -5.77
C GLU A 148 11.26 15.43 -4.36
N ARG A 149 10.37 15.11 -3.40
CA ARG A 149 10.48 15.49 -2.00
C ARG A 149 11.09 14.40 -1.12
N TYR A 150 11.45 13.26 -1.69
CA TYR A 150 11.95 12.13 -0.91
C TYR A 150 13.39 12.28 -0.50
N VAL A 151 13.63 11.87 0.72
CA VAL A 151 14.95 11.68 1.31
C VAL A 151 15.03 10.31 1.98
N GLU A 152 16.24 9.87 2.24
CA GLU A 152 16.47 8.62 2.97
C GLU A 152 15.84 8.71 4.38
N LEU A 153 15.15 7.65 4.83
CA LEU A 153 14.45 7.61 6.12
C LEU A 153 15.37 7.96 7.30
N ASN A 154 16.68 7.65 7.21
CA ASN A 154 17.64 7.94 8.26
C ASN A 154 17.78 9.45 8.57
N LYS A 155 17.47 10.33 7.61
CA LYS A 155 17.48 11.79 7.82
C LYS A 155 16.33 12.27 8.70
N ALA A 156 15.24 11.51 8.76
CA ALA A 156 14.08 11.84 9.59
C ALA A 156 14.12 11.22 11.00
N LYS A 157 15.12 10.40 11.34
CA LYS A 157 15.16 9.69 12.64
C LYS A 157 14.99 10.56 13.86
N LYS A 158 15.63 11.72 13.89
CA LYS A 158 15.49 12.68 15.01
C LYS A 158 14.04 13.17 15.14
N GLN A 159 13.37 13.45 14.01
CA GLN A 159 11.98 13.85 13.99
C GLN A 159 11.07 12.71 14.40
N MET A 160 11.34 11.50 13.93
CA MET A 160 10.60 10.30 14.31
C MET A 160 10.63 10.09 15.83
N GLN A 161 11.82 10.23 16.46
CA GLN A 161 11.98 10.17 17.93
C GLN A 161 11.22 11.28 18.67
N GLN A 162 11.11 12.47 18.09
CA GLN A 162 10.34 13.57 18.70
C GLN A 162 8.83 13.40 18.58
N ARG A 163 8.37 12.62 17.60
CA ARG A 163 6.96 12.39 17.27
C ARG A 163 6.48 11.00 17.63
N GLU A 164 7.37 10.13 18.13
CA GLU A 164 7.01 8.79 18.55
C GLU A 164 5.99 8.80 19.68
N GLN A 165 5.14 7.80 19.68
CA GLN A 165 4.10 7.60 20.67
C GLN A 165 4.39 6.36 21.50
N LYS A 166 3.97 6.42 22.78
CA LYS A 166 4.15 5.33 23.74
C LYS A 166 3.27 4.13 23.37
N LEU A 167 3.81 2.92 23.48
CA LEU A 167 3.10 1.69 23.12
C LEU A 167 1.79 1.48 23.91
N GLU A 168 1.72 2.00 25.13
CA GLU A 168 0.51 1.89 25.99
C GLU A 168 -0.70 2.58 25.36
N LEU A 169 -0.49 3.64 24.56
CA LEU A 169 -1.58 4.36 23.88
C LEU A 169 -2.35 3.47 22.90
N LEU A 170 -1.70 2.43 22.36
CA LEU A 170 -2.37 1.49 21.45
C LEU A 170 -3.55 0.77 22.12
N GLN A 171 -3.54 0.61 23.45
CA GLN A 171 -4.64 -0.01 24.19
C GLN A 171 -5.90 0.85 24.22
N GLN A 172 -5.81 2.14 23.90
CA GLN A 172 -6.97 3.04 23.82
C GLN A 172 -7.81 2.79 22.57
N TYR A 173 -7.19 2.28 21.50
CA TYR A 173 -7.81 2.11 20.19
C TYR A 173 -7.99 0.65 19.78
N ASN A 174 -7.42 -0.29 20.56
CA ASN A 174 -7.41 -1.71 20.27
C ASN A 174 -7.72 -2.54 21.50
N ASN A 175 -8.11 -3.80 21.28
CA ASN A 175 -8.28 -4.74 22.38
C ASN A 175 -6.93 -4.97 23.10
N LYS A 176 -6.92 -4.83 24.42
CA LYS A 176 -5.71 -4.95 25.26
C LYS A 176 -4.97 -6.27 25.04
N THR A 177 -5.70 -7.38 25.00
CA THR A 177 -5.12 -8.72 24.80
C THR A 177 -4.42 -8.84 23.45
N ASP A 178 -5.00 -8.25 22.39
CA ASP A 178 -4.40 -8.27 21.05
C ASP A 178 -3.14 -7.40 20.99
N VAL A 179 -3.15 -6.24 21.65
CA VAL A 179 -1.95 -5.39 21.76
C VAL A 179 -0.83 -6.13 22.47
N GLU A 180 -1.09 -6.73 23.64
CA GLU A 180 -0.10 -7.48 24.39
C GLU A 180 0.45 -8.67 23.58
N LYS A 181 -0.41 -9.44 22.93
CA LYS A 181 -0.04 -10.58 22.08
C LYS A 181 0.83 -10.17 20.88
N ILE A 182 0.56 -9.01 20.29
CA ILE A 182 1.34 -8.52 19.16
C ILE A 182 2.67 -7.97 19.64
N LEU A 183 2.69 -7.12 20.69
CA LEU A 183 3.92 -6.51 21.21
C LEU A 183 4.88 -7.55 21.78
N ALA A 184 4.39 -8.64 22.38
CA ALA A 184 5.22 -9.74 22.86
C ALA A 184 6.09 -10.40 21.77
N LYS A 185 5.69 -10.29 20.50
CA LYS A 185 6.47 -10.79 19.35
C LYS A 185 7.61 -9.84 18.94
N TYR A 186 7.60 -8.60 19.41
CA TYR A 186 8.54 -7.55 19.01
C TYR A 186 9.12 -6.83 20.23
N PRO A 187 9.85 -7.52 21.14
CA PRO A 187 10.34 -6.97 22.39
C PRO A 187 11.34 -5.81 22.19
N GLN A 188 11.93 -5.69 21.00
CA GLN A 188 12.82 -4.59 20.62
C GLN A 188 12.07 -3.28 20.30
N ALA A 189 10.74 -3.31 20.13
CA ALA A 189 9.95 -2.10 19.91
C ALA A 189 9.80 -1.33 21.21
N THR A 190 10.11 -0.02 21.17
CA THR A 190 10.01 0.87 22.34
C THR A 190 8.94 1.93 22.19
N ALA A 191 8.55 2.22 20.94
CA ALA A 191 7.55 3.22 20.60
C ALA A 191 6.88 2.87 19.27
N PHE A 192 5.89 3.67 18.88
CA PHE A 192 5.27 3.55 17.59
C PHE A 192 5.04 4.89 16.90
N LEU A 193 4.86 4.83 15.59
CA LEU A 193 4.38 5.91 14.75
C LEU A 193 3.13 5.46 14.00
N PRO A 194 2.13 6.34 13.84
CA PRO A 194 0.96 6.04 13.04
C PRO A 194 1.31 5.82 11.57
N MET A 195 0.52 5.01 10.87
CA MET A 195 0.59 4.87 9.42
C MET A 195 -0.80 5.00 8.81
N LYS A 196 -1.00 6.07 8.05
CA LYS A 196 -2.19 6.27 7.23
C LYS A 196 -2.13 5.36 6.01
N ALA A 197 -3.22 4.65 5.73
CA ALA A 197 -3.33 3.76 4.59
C ALA A 197 -4.71 3.87 3.93
N ASN A 198 -4.89 3.24 2.76
CA ASN A 198 -6.07 3.44 1.93
C ASN A 198 -7.34 2.78 2.48
N ALA A 199 -7.22 1.60 3.06
CA ALA A 199 -8.36 0.85 3.59
C ALA A 199 -8.37 0.83 5.12
N VAL A 200 -7.23 0.58 5.75
CA VAL A 200 -7.12 0.42 7.19
C VAL A 200 -5.79 0.98 7.68
N ASP A 201 -5.84 1.99 8.56
CA ASP A 201 -4.65 2.57 9.17
C ASP A 201 -3.94 1.56 10.08
N MET A 202 -2.61 1.61 10.08
CA MET A 202 -1.73 0.66 10.74
C MET A 202 -0.79 1.35 11.71
N THR A 203 -0.11 0.55 12.51
CA THR A 203 0.93 1.01 13.43
C THR A 203 2.30 0.56 12.97
N VAL A 204 3.26 1.49 12.93
CA VAL A 204 4.67 1.20 12.66
C VAL A 204 5.42 1.19 14.00
N LEU A 205 5.85 0.00 14.43
CA LEU A 205 6.69 -0.17 15.61
C LEU A 205 8.13 0.25 15.31
N ILE A 206 8.73 1.00 16.22
CA ILE A 206 10.10 1.48 16.11
C ILE A 206 10.90 1.14 17.37
N ASP A 207 12.23 1.02 17.21
CA ASP A 207 13.18 0.87 18.31
C ASP A 207 13.64 2.24 18.87
N GLN A 208 14.46 2.24 19.93
CA GLN A 208 15.03 3.45 20.55
C GLN A 208 15.83 4.33 19.57
N LYS A 209 16.33 3.77 18.47
CA LYS A 209 17.08 4.49 17.43
C LYS A 209 16.20 4.93 16.27
N ALA A 210 14.88 4.84 16.42
CA ALA A 210 13.89 5.07 15.38
C ALA A 210 14.11 4.21 14.12
N ASN A 211 14.63 2.99 14.28
CA ASN A 211 14.58 2.02 13.19
C ASN A 211 13.21 1.36 13.17
N VAL A 212 12.67 1.15 11.99
CA VAL A 212 11.42 0.43 11.81
C VAL A 212 11.62 -1.04 12.19
N VAL A 213 10.88 -1.51 13.18
CA VAL A 213 10.87 -2.90 13.62
C VAL A 213 9.85 -3.71 12.81
N LYS A 214 8.60 -3.23 12.77
CA LYS A 214 7.51 -3.93 12.08
C LYS A 214 6.31 -3.01 11.87
N ILE A 215 5.56 -3.25 10.80
CA ILE A 215 4.19 -2.76 10.64
C ILE A 215 3.25 -3.81 11.22
N VAL A 216 2.34 -3.40 12.09
CA VAL A 216 1.38 -4.28 12.77
C VAL A 216 -0.05 -3.80 12.57
N ASP A 217 -0.97 -4.76 12.57
CA ASP A 217 -2.42 -4.51 12.40
C ASP A 217 -3.04 -4.08 13.75
N LEU A 218 -2.67 -2.89 14.16
CA LEU A 218 -3.24 -2.17 15.31
C LEU A 218 -3.61 -0.76 14.85
N ARG A 219 -4.74 -0.26 15.37
CA ARG A 219 -5.21 1.09 15.06
C ARG A 219 -4.38 2.11 15.85
N PRO A 220 -3.77 3.10 15.19
CA PRO A 220 -2.99 4.14 15.88
C PRO A 220 -3.85 5.29 16.38
N TRP A 221 -5.12 5.37 15.94
CA TRP A 221 -6.14 6.35 16.30
C TRP A 221 -7.55 5.80 15.99
N HIS A 222 -8.60 6.57 16.38
CA HIS A 222 -10.00 6.33 16.01
C HIS A 222 -10.34 6.85 14.62
#